data_415c74eec09c7b5c39c8469de32c0830
#
_entry.id   415c74eec09c7b5c39c8469de32c0830
#
_cell.length_a   1.000
_cell.length_b   1.000
_cell.length_c   1.000
_cell.angle_alpha   90.00
_cell.angle_beta   90.00
_cell.angle_gamma   90.00
#
_symmetry.space_group_name_H-M   'P 1'
#
loop_
_entity.id
_entity.type
_entity.pdbx_description
1 polymer ?
#
loop_
_entity_poly.entity_id
_entity_poly.type
_entity_poly.pdbx_seq_one_letter_code
_entity_poly.pdbx_strand_id
1 'polypeptide(L)'
;WKGVHGMPNKIFPGGYLLTSRGRRSGKYSVQDGLDVIQVDWDGNIVWKFDRNEFIDDPGIPGRWMARYHHDFQREGSTTGYYAPGMEPKTDSGNTLVLAHRNARNPKISDKQLLDDVILEVDWDGDIVWEWHCNEHFDEMGFREGPKNTLARNPNYRPTQPEGMGDWMHINSMSVLGPNKWYDAGDERFHPDNIIVDGREANIIFIISKATGKITWKLGPDYDNSPEAKAIGWIIGQHHAHMIPHTLPGGGNILVFDNGGWGGYDVPNPGAPTGVKAALRDYSRVLEIDPVAMKIVWQYTPTEAGFLAPMDSNRFYSPFISGMQRLPNGNTLITEGSDGRVFEVTPDHKIVWEFVSPYKGKFVPMNMTYRAYRVPYEWVPQVAKPVETAIEPLDVSTFRVPGAAAFGDRAKEVSVEGCVPYEGSNALCVASVEDPEDK
;
A
#
# COMPACT_ATOMS: atom_id res chain seq x y z
N TRP A 1 6.63 21.62 5.78
CA TRP A 1 7.06 21.37 7.15
C TRP A 1 8.40 20.64 7.16
N LYS A 2 9.30 21.04 8.05
CA LYS A 2 10.60 20.39 8.26
C LYS A 2 10.54 19.51 9.51
N GLY A 3 11.20 18.35 9.50
CA GLY A 3 11.32 17.47 10.68
C GLY A 3 10.16 16.51 10.90
N VAL A 4 9.23 16.43 9.99
CA VAL A 4 8.15 15.44 10.00
C VAL A 4 8.52 14.22 9.14
N HIS A 5 8.12 13.04 9.56
CA HIS A 5 8.48 11.77 8.94
C HIS A 5 7.28 10.81 8.83
N GLY A 6 6.06 11.37 8.84
CA GLY A 6 4.85 10.56 8.75
C GLY A 6 4.82 9.68 7.50
N MET A 7 4.33 8.48 7.69
CA MET A 7 4.02 7.54 6.61
C MET A 7 2.63 6.96 6.89
N PRO A 8 1.56 7.53 6.32
CA PRO A 8 1.47 8.73 5.48
C PRO A 8 1.48 10.05 6.25
N ASN A 9 1.57 11.18 5.52
CA ASN A 9 1.21 12.50 6.02
C ASN A 9 -0.21 12.83 5.55
N LYS A 10 -1.07 13.36 6.42
CA LYS A 10 -2.48 13.65 6.11
C LYS A 10 -2.79 15.12 6.37
N ILE A 11 -3.19 15.83 5.32
CA ILE A 11 -3.62 17.24 5.42
C ILE A 11 -5.10 17.29 5.78
N PHE A 12 -5.47 18.19 6.67
CA PHE A 12 -6.83 18.46 7.13
C PHE A 12 -7.24 19.90 6.86
N PRO A 13 -8.56 20.21 6.92
CA PRO A 13 -9.07 21.57 6.79
C PRO A 13 -8.34 22.55 7.70
N GLY A 14 -8.06 23.76 7.20
CA GLY A 14 -7.29 24.79 7.92
C GLY A 14 -5.78 24.69 7.72
N GLY A 15 -5.30 23.77 6.88
CA GLY A 15 -3.88 23.55 6.63
C GLY A 15 -3.16 22.79 7.74
N TYR A 16 -3.90 22.04 8.56
CA TYR A 16 -3.30 21.16 9.55
C TYR A 16 -2.69 19.92 8.91
N LEU A 17 -1.63 19.41 9.51
CA LEU A 17 -0.96 18.19 9.08
C LEU A 17 -0.94 17.18 10.23
N LEU A 18 -1.56 16.02 10.06
CA LEU A 18 -1.40 14.87 10.94
C LEU A 18 -0.24 14.02 10.43
N THR A 19 0.75 13.78 11.29
CA THR A 19 2.04 13.19 10.91
C THR A 19 2.72 12.54 12.12
N SER A 20 3.95 12.09 11.94
CA SER A 20 4.82 11.65 13.03
C SER A 20 6.20 12.29 12.94
N ARG A 21 6.93 12.26 14.04
CA ARG A 21 8.33 12.72 14.13
C ARG A 21 9.22 11.60 14.63
N GLY A 22 10.50 11.88 14.49
CA GLY A 22 11.53 11.00 15.01
C GLY A 22 11.74 9.77 14.16
N ARG A 23 12.89 9.18 14.40
CA ARG A 23 13.27 7.90 13.81
C ARG A 23 13.57 6.94 14.91
N ARG A 24 13.10 5.75 14.73
CA ARG A 24 13.69 4.62 15.39
C ARG A 24 15.08 4.38 14.92
N SER A 25 15.89 4.08 15.83
CA SER A 25 17.11 3.36 15.57
C SER A 25 17.05 2.05 16.34
N GLY A 26 17.47 0.99 15.73
CA GLY A 26 17.62 -0.28 16.41
C GLY A 26 17.22 -1.49 15.57
N LYS A 27 17.75 -2.61 15.99
CA LYS A 27 17.65 -3.91 15.33
C LYS A 27 16.17 -4.37 15.16
N TYR A 28 15.31 -3.98 16.09
CA TYR A 28 13.91 -4.43 16.17
C TYR A 28 12.88 -3.32 15.89
N SER A 29 13.34 -2.18 15.41
CA SER A 29 12.47 -1.03 15.20
C SER A 29 12.32 -0.76 13.70
N VAL A 30 11.51 -1.53 13.01
CA VAL A 30 11.20 -1.26 11.60
C VAL A 30 10.10 -0.24 11.54
N GLN A 31 10.43 0.94 11.02
CA GLN A 31 9.46 1.98 10.64
C GLN A 31 8.66 2.63 11.78
N ASP A 32 8.99 2.39 13.08
CA ASP A 32 8.28 3.01 14.19
C ASP A 32 8.64 4.48 14.34
N GLY A 33 7.68 5.37 14.47
CA GLY A 33 7.83 6.74 14.86
C GLY A 33 7.87 6.87 16.39
N LEU A 34 8.27 8.04 16.86
CA LEU A 34 8.34 8.35 18.28
C LEU A 34 7.05 8.99 18.80
N ASP A 35 6.25 9.54 17.92
CA ASP A 35 4.98 10.19 18.24
C ASP A 35 4.05 10.18 17.03
N VAL A 36 2.79 10.53 17.27
CA VAL A 36 1.84 11.00 16.28
C VAL A 36 1.46 12.41 16.68
N ILE A 37 1.60 13.37 15.78
CA ILE A 37 1.36 14.79 16.04
C ILE A 37 0.44 15.39 14.98
N GLN A 38 -0.31 16.39 15.41
CA GLN A 38 -0.95 17.33 14.52
C GLN A 38 -0.24 18.66 14.63
N VAL A 39 0.15 19.23 13.50
CA VAL A 39 0.77 20.56 13.45
C VAL A 39 -0.10 21.50 12.64
N ASP A 40 -0.05 22.80 13.00
CA ASP A 40 -0.65 23.85 12.21
C ASP A 40 0.24 24.21 10.99
N TRP A 41 -0.19 25.20 10.22
CA TRP A 41 0.55 25.66 9.05
C TRP A 41 1.93 26.22 9.38
N ASP A 42 2.08 26.84 10.52
CA ASP A 42 3.32 27.45 11.00
C ASP A 42 4.27 26.42 11.64
N GLY A 43 3.80 25.20 11.83
CA GLY A 43 4.57 24.08 12.39
C GLY A 43 4.48 23.97 13.90
N ASN A 44 3.55 24.67 14.56
CA ASN A 44 3.28 24.46 15.97
C ASN A 44 2.52 23.17 16.20
N ILE A 45 2.91 22.41 17.20
CA ILE A 45 2.20 21.19 17.59
C ILE A 45 0.93 21.59 18.34
N VAL A 46 -0.22 21.23 17.77
CA VAL A 46 -1.55 21.49 18.35
C VAL A 46 -2.14 20.28 19.06
N TRP A 47 -1.68 19.09 18.70
CA TRP A 47 -2.02 17.83 19.37
C TRP A 47 -0.86 16.86 19.26
N LYS A 48 -0.71 15.99 20.27
CA LYS A 48 0.38 15.01 20.32
C LYS A 48 -0.03 13.78 21.10
N PHE A 49 0.34 12.62 20.56
CA PHE A 49 0.33 11.34 21.25
C PHE A 49 1.73 10.72 21.18
N ASP A 50 2.39 10.58 22.33
CA ASP A 50 3.76 10.07 22.45
C ASP A 50 3.94 9.13 23.65
N ARG A 51 2.90 8.38 23.98
CA ARG A 51 2.94 7.45 25.10
C ARG A 51 4.05 6.42 24.87
N ASN A 52 5.04 6.43 25.77
CA ASN A 52 6.13 5.48 25.75
C ASN A 52 5.78 4.22 26.55
N GLU A 53 6.30 3.09 26.09
CA GLU A 53 6.27 1.80 26.77
C GLU A 53 7.68 1.33 27.02
N PHE A 54 7.89 0.51 28.06
CA PHE A 54 9.18 -0.14 28.28
C PHE A 54 9.31 -1.32 27.32
N ILE A 55 10.31 -1.24 26.45
CA ILE A 55 10.57 -2.25 25.40
C ILE A 55 11.80 -3.04 25.79
N ASP A 56 11.61 -4.35 25.91
CA ASP A 56 12.67 -5.32 26.19
C ASP A 56 12.82 -6.23 24.96
N ASP A 57 13.71 -5.82 24.06
CA ASP A 57 14.00 -6.55 22.83
C ASP A 57 15.21 -7.49 23.05
N PRO A 58 15.22 -8.71 22.50
CA PRO A 58 16.31 -9.65 22.65
C PRO A 58 17.67 -9.08 22.24
N GLY A 59 18.63 -9.10 23.16
CA GLY A 59 20.01 -8.64 22.90
C GLY A 59 20.19 -7.12 22.84
N ILE A 60 19.19 -6.35 23.26
CA ILE A 60 19.24 -4.88 23.37
C ILE A 60 18.84 -4.48 24.79
N PRO A 61 19.55 -3.55 25.44
CA PRO A 61 19.12 -3.05 26.75
C PRO A 61 17.70 -2.49 26.70
N GLY A 62 16.87 -2.86 27.66
CA GLY A 62 15.52 -2.37 27.79
C GLY A 62 15.45 -0.84 27.82
N ARG A 63 14.45 -0.25 27.19
CA ARG A 63 14.30 1.20 27.03
C ARG A 63 12.84 1.62 26.91
N TRP A 64 12.57 2.86 27.31
CA TRP A 64 11.28 3.48 27.07
C TRP A 64 11.21 4.07 25.67
N MET A 65 10.18 3.72 24.91
CA MET A 65 9.95 4.29 23.59
C MET A 65 8.50 4.08 23.12
N ALA A 66 8.04 4.93 22.23
CA ALA A 66 6.86 4.71 21.43
C ALA A 66 7.19 3.87 20.18
N ARG A 67 6.19 3.22 19.62
CA ARG A 67 6.31 2.35 18.45
C ARG A 67 5.13 2.52 17.50
N TYR A 68 4.88 3.76 17.06
CA TYR A 68 3.81 4.07 16.10
C TYR A 68 4.31 3.90 14.68
N HIS A 69 3.51 3.30 13.81
CA HIS A 69 3.96 3.01 12.45
C HIS A 69 2.82 3.11 11.43
N HIS A 70 3.18 3.20 10.17
CA HIS A 70 2.41 3.07 8.94
C HIS A 70 1.13 3.87 8.81
N ASP A 71 0.22 3.91 9.77
CA ASP A 71 -1.05 4.63 9.60
C ASP A 71 -1.61 5.19 10.91
N PHE A 72 -2.32 6.30 10.78
CA PHE A 72 -3.09 6.93 11.83
C PHE A 72 -4.27 7.67 11.20
N GLN A 73 -5.41 7.71 11.88
CA GLN A 73 -6.63 8.25 11.31
C GLN A 73 -7.45 9.00 12.33
N ARG A 74 -7.76 10.25 12.00
CA ARG A 74 -8.59 11.12 12.83
C ARG A 74 -10.07 10.90 12.54
N GLU A 75 -10.90 10.96 13.57
CA GLU A 75 -12.37 10.98 13.48
C GLU A 75 -12.87 12.00 12.46
N GLY A 76 -13.94 11.62 11.74
CA GLY A 76 -14.48 12.41 10.64
C GLY A 76 -13.73 12.27 9.31
N SER A 77 -12.63 11.49 9.27
CA SER A 77 -11.89 11.13 8.07
C SER A 77 -11.84 9.61 7.93
N THR A 78 -12.75 9.01 7.14
CA THR A 78 -12.88 7.55 7.07
C THR A 78 -11.67 6.85 6.44
N THR A 79 -11.06 7.46 5.42
CA THR A 79 -9.95 6.84 4.67
C THR A 79 -8.64 7.63 4.76
N GLY A 80 -8.65 8.77 5.46
CA GLY A 80 -7.50 9.68 5.54
C GLY A 80 -7.25 10.53 4.30
N TYR A 81 -8.10 10.46 3.28
CA TYR A 81 -8.12 11.35 2.13
C TYR A 81 -9.49 12.01 1.96
N TYR A 82 -9.54 13.06 1.16
CA TYR A 82 -10.77 13.83 0.96
C TYR A 82 -11.87 13.02 0.26
N ALA A 83 -13.08 13.10 0.82
CA ALA A 83 -14.32 12.74 0.16
C ALA A 83 -15.37 13.83 0.43
N PRO A 84 -16.29 14.12 -0.50
CA PRO A 84 -17.36 15.10 -0.28
C PRO A 84 -18.18 14.79 0.97
N GLY A 85 -18.47 15.82 1.77
CA GLY A 85 -19.26 15.68 3.01
C GLY A 85 -18.48 15.13 4.22
N MET A 86 -17.20 14.90 4.09
CA MET A 86 -16.35 14.51 5.21
C MET A 86 -15.93 15.74 6.04
N GLU A 87 -15.93 15.56 7.36
CA GLU A 87 -15.60 16.61 8.33
C GLU A 87 -14.53 16.11 9.32
N PRO A 88 -13.25 16.05 8.91
CA PRO A 88 -12.17 15.66 9.80
C PRO A 88 -12.12 16.58 11.01
N LYS A 89 -12.06 15.99 12.20
CA LYS A 89 -11.90 16.76 13.44
C LYS A 89 -10.49 17.29 13.54
N THR A 90 -10.35 18.59 13.77
CA THR A 90 -9.04 19.28 13.85
C THR A 90 -8.71 19.82 15.24
N ASP A 91 -9.68 19.86 16.14
CA ASP A 91 -9.58 20.38 17.51
C ASP A 91 -10.20 19.45 18.56
N SER A 92 -10.55 18.24 18.15
CA SER A 92 -11.26 17.25 18.96
C SER A 92 -11.23 15.88 18.27
N GLY A 93 -11.97 14.93 18.83
CA GLY A 93 -12.22 13.61 18.26
C GLY A 93 -11.09 12.61 18.48
N ASN A 94 -11.43 11.34 18.29
CA ASN A 94 -10.50 10.25 18.51
C ASN A 94 -9.56 10.06 17.30
N THR A 95 -8.42 9.43 17.56
CA THR A 95 -7.44 9.06 16.52
C THR A 95 -7.14 7.58 16.63
N LEU A 96 -7.36 6.84 15.54
CA LEU A 96 -6.81 5.50 15.41
C LEU A 96 -5.32 5.59 15.07
N VAL A 97 -4.52 4.75 15.70
CA VAL A 97 -3.06 4.71 15.54
C VAL A 97 -2.61 3.26 15.44
N LEU A 98 -1.83 2.92 14.42
CA LEU A 98 -1.10 1.66 14.37
C LEU A 98 0.14 1.75 15.25
N ALA A 99 0.37 0.72 16.05
CA ALA A 99 1.54 0.60 16.91
C ALA A 99 2.06 -0.83 16.93
N HIS A 100 3.33 -0.99 17.26
CA HIS A 100 3.90 -2.30 17.56
C HIS A 100 3.97 -2.54 19.07
N ARG A 101 3.72 -3.79 19.48
CA ARG A 101 4.01 -4.30 20.83
C ARG A 101 4.76 -5.61 20.76
N ASN A 102 5.64 -5.85 21.72
CA ASN A 102 6.23 -7.17 21.89
C ASN A 102 5.20 -8.13 22.46
N ALA A 103 4.98 -9.26 21.79
CA ALA A 103 4.05 -10.30 22.23
C ALA A 103 4.68 -11.69 22.18
N ARG A 104 4.09 -12.61 22.92
CA ARG A 104 4.39 -14.03 22.86
C ARG A 104 3.09 -14.81 22.69
N ASN A 105 2.98 -15.53 21.58
CA ASN A 105 1.84 -16.40 21.33
C ASN A 105 2.33 -17.73 20.74
N PRO A 106 2.36 -18.81 21.56
CA PRO A 106 2.83 -20.13 21.13
C PRO A 106 2.03 -20.75 19.97
N LYS A 107 0.80 -20.30 19.73
CA LYS A 107 0.03 -20.72 18.56
C LYS A 107 0.64 -20.23 17.24
N ILE A 108 1.38 -19.11 17.29
CA ILE A 108 2.04 -18.51 16.13
C ILE A 108 3.49 -18.96 16.09
N SER A 109 4.24 -18.73 17.17
CA SER A 109 5.65 -19.09 17.28
C SER A 109 6.11 -19.11 18.74
N ASP A 110 7.11 -19.92 19.05
CA ASP A 110 7.82 -19.86 20.33
C ASP A 110 8.75 -18.63 20.44
N LYS A 111 8.97 -17.96 19.31
CA LYS A 111 9.78 -16.74 19.26
C LYS A 111 8.93 -15.51 19.59
N GLN A 112 9.62 -14.45 20.02
CA GLN A 112 8.97 -13.18 20.24
C GLN A 112 8.39 -12.64 18.94
N LEU A 113 7.19 -12.09 19.03
CA LEU A 113 6.50 -11.39 17.96
C LEU A 113 6.68 -9.88 18.16
N LEU A 114 6.84 -9.18 17.07
CA LEU A 114 6.54 -7.76 16.95
C LEU A 114 5.11 -7.68 16.42
N ASP A 115 4.17 -7.49 17.32
CA ASP A 115 2.76 -7.59 17.02
C ASP A 115 2.17 -6.23 16.64
N ASP A 116 1.34 -6.23 15.61
CA ASP A 116 0.57 -5.04 15.23
C ASP A 116 -0.58 -4.84 16.23
N VAL A 117 -0.71 -3.62 16.71
CA VAL A 117 -1.77 -3.19 17.62
C VAL A 117 -2.46 -1.96 17.07
N ILE A 118 -3.78 -1.94 17.12
CA ILE A 118 -4.56 -0.75 16.80
C ILE A 118 -4.98 -0.10 18.11
N LEU A 119 -4.64 1.16 18.27
CA LEU A 119 -5.04 1.98 19.40
C LEU A 119 -6.05 3.03 18.93
N GLU A 120 -7.11 3.24 19.69
CA GLU A 120 -7.93 4.43 19.58
C GLU A 120 -7.62 5.35 20.74
N VAL A 121 -7.21 6.55 20.42
CA VAL A 121 -6.75 7.55 21.36
C VAL A 121 -7.67 8.75 21.29
N ASP A 122 -8.18 9.21 22.43
CA ASP A 122 -8.97 10.43 22.49
C ASP A 122 -8.12 11.70 22.34
N TRP A 123 -8.77 12.85 22.38
CA TRP A 123 -8.08 14.13 22.23
C TRP A 123 -7.11 14.44 23.39
N ASP A 124 -7.40 13.94 24.58
CA ASP A 124 -6.59 14.15 25.78
C ASP A 124 -5.39 13.20 25.85
N GLY A 125 -5.32 12.21 24.95
CA GLY A 125 -4.23 11.24 24.84
C GLY A 125 -4.47 9.95 25.62
N ASP A 126 -5.70 9.70 26.04
CA ASP A 126 -6.07 8.45 26.71
C ASP A 126 -6.45 7.38 25.67
N ILE A 127 -5.97 6.15 25.88
CA ILE A 127 -6.34 5.00 25.04
C ILE A 127 -7.74 4.53 25.48
N VAL A 128 -8.72 4.69 24.58
CA VAL A 128 -10.11 4.35 24.85
C VAL A 128 -10.54 3.01 24.26
N TRP A 129 -9.75 2.49 23.31
CA TRP A 129 -9.94 1.15 22.73
C TRP A 129 -8.61 0.63 22.19
N GLU A 130 -8.40 -0.69 22.24
CA GLU A 130 -7.24 -1.34 21.66
C GLU A 130 -7.57 -2.72 21.10
N TRP A 131 -6.81 -3.13 20.09
CA TRP A 131 -6.94 -4.45 19.46
C TRP A 131 -5.55 -5.00 19.16
N HIS A 132 -5.31 -6.30 19.48
CA HIS A 132 -4.03 -6.97 19.36
C HIS A 132 -4.11 -8.06 18.29
N CYS A 133 -3.29 -7.97 17.25
CA CYS A 133 -3.36 -8.85 16.10
C CYS A 133 -3.12 -10.32 16.44
N ASN A 134 -2.18 -10.61 17.31
CA ASN A 134 -1.81 -11.98 17.68
C ASN A 134 -2.93 -12.76 18.39
N GLU A 135 -3.89 -12.08 19.01
CA GLU A 135 -5.02 -12.71 19.72
C GLU A 135 -6.06 -13.30 18.75
N HIS A 136 -6.03 -12.86 17.49
CA HIS A 136 -6.98 -13.23 16.44
C HIS A 136 -6.43 -14.20 15.39
N PHE A 137 -5.29 -14.84 15.67
CA PHE A 137 -4.61 -15.73 14.74
C PHE A 137 -5.51 -16.85 14.16
N ASP A 138 -6.32 -17.46 15.02
CA ASP A 138 -7.22 -18.55 14.61
C ASP A 138 -8.34 -18.05 13.66
N GLU A 139 -8.77 -16.81 13.78
CA GLU A 139 -9.80 -16.19 12.93
C GLU A 139 -9.30 -15.88 11.51
N MET A 140 -7.99 -15.71 11.34
CA MET A 140 -7.38 -15.38 10.07
C MET A 140 -7.43 -16.54 9.07
N GLY A 141 -7.39 -17.79 9.56
CA GLY A 141 -7.58 -18.96 8.72
C GLY A 141 -6.36 -19.34 7.90
N PHE A 142 -5.17 -19.21 8.46
CA PHE A 142 -3.94 -19.70 7.83
C PHE A 142 -3.98 -21.21 7.61
N ARG A 143 -3.49 -21.67 6.46
CA ARG A 143 -3.24 -23.08 6.16
C ARG A 143 -2.02 -23.59 6.95
N GLU A 144 -1.79 -24.91 6.94
CA GLU A 144 -0.68 -25.54 7.66
C GLU A 144 0.71 -25.08 7.17
N GLY A 145 0.87 -24.82 5.87
CA GLY A 145 2.14 -24.35 5.33
C GLY A 145 2.59 -23.01 5.94
N PRO A 146 1.78 -21.96 5.88
CA PRO A 146 2.02 -20.69 6.57
C PRO A 146 2.22 -20.82 8.08
N LYS A 147 1.39 -21.61 8.77
CA LYS A 147 1.54 -21.86 10.22
C LYS A 147 2.92 -22.44 10.54
N ASN A 148 3.35 -23.44 9.78
CA ASN A 148 4.67 -24.06 9.95
C ASN A 148 5.81 -23.07 9.65
N THR A 149 5.62 -22.16 8.72
CA THR A 149 6.61 -21.12 8.40
C THR A 149 6.70 -20.12 9.53
N LEU A 150 5.57 -19.60 10.01
CA LEU A 150 5.49 -18.68 11.15
C LEU A 150 6.06 -19.29 12.42
N ALA A 151 5.73 -20.54 12.73
CA ALA A 151 6.26 -21.25 13.89
C ALA A 151 7.80 -21.30 13.91
N ARG A 152 8.41 -21.53 12.75
CA ARG A 152 9.87 -21.57 12.60
C ARG A 152 10.50 -20.17 12.62
N ASN A 153 9.89 -19.22 11.92
CA ASN A 153 10.44 -17.88 11.75
C ASN A 153 9.35 -16.86 11.44
N PRO A 154 8.78 -16.20 12.45
CA PRO A 154 7.77 -15.15 12.25
C PRO A 154 8.36 -13.83 11.75
N ASN A 155 9.55 -13.86 11.19
CA ASN A 155 10.29 -12.67 10.82
C ASN A 155 10.01 -12.20 9.42
N TYR A 156 9.76 -10.93 9.32
CA TYR A 156 9.77 -10.18 8.07
C TYR A 156 11.13 -10.26 7.34
N ARG A 157 12.25 -10.25 8.08
CA ARG A 157 13.60 -10.31 7.48
C ARG A 157 14.30 -11.63 7.79
N PRO A 158 14.41 -12.54 6.81
CA PRO A 158 15.03 -13.85 7.02
C PRO A 158 16.52 -13.77 7.38
N THR A 159 17.19 -12.64 7.10
CA THR A 159 18.60 -12.41 7.44
C THR A 159 18.83 -12.06 8.90
N GLN A 160 17.80 -11.91 9.70
CA GLN A 160 17.87 -11.67 11.14
C GLN A 160 17.31 -12.88 11.88
N PRO A 161 18.10 -13.91 12.15
CA PRO A 161 17.63 -15.19 12.70
C PRO A 161 17.05 -15.10 14.12
N GLU A 162 17.37 -14.05 14.86
CA GLU A 162 16.83 -13.81 16.21
C GLU A 162 15.56 -12.94 16.20
N GLY A 163 15.15 -12.60 15.05
CA GLY A 163 13.86 -12.17 14.66
C GLY A 163 13.28 -10.92 15.24
N MET A 164 12.77 -10.09 14.35
CA MET A 164 11.91 -8.98 14.75
C MET A 164 10.50 -9.44 15.07
N GLY A 165 10.10 -10.59 14.53
CA GLY A 165 8.76 -11.13 14.69
C GLY A 165 7.65 -10.29 14.08
N ASP A 166 7.96 -9.39 13.14
CA ASP A 166 7.01 -8.55 12.38
C ASP A 166 6.26 -9.44 11.37
N TRP A 167 5.31 -10.17 11.90
CA TRP A 167 4.70 -11.32 11.23
C TRP A 167 3.52 -10.97 10.33
N MET A 168 2.79 -9.89 10.65
CA MET A 168 1.67 -9.41 9.83
C MET A 168 2.03 -8.21 9.00
N HIS A 169 2.77 -7.29 9.57
CA HIS A 169 3.14 -6.03 8.95
C HIS A 169 1.92 -5.27 8.41
N ILE A 170 1.00 -4.94 9.31
CA ILE A 170 -0.17 -4.12 8.96
C ILE A 170 0.33 -2.75 8.52
N ASN A 171 0.01 -2.34 7.31
CA ASN A 171 0.52 -1.10 6.73
C ASN A 171 -0.57 -0.08 6.39
N SER A 172 -1.83 -0.44 6.51
CA SER A 172 -2.94 0.50 6.41
C SER A 172 -4.12 0.11 7.28
N MET A 173 -4.86 1.12 7.68
CA MET A 173 -5.99 1.02 8.56
C MET A 173 -6.99 2.12 8.24
N SER A 174 -8.28 1.80 8.18
CA SER A 174 -9.33 2.81 8.03
C SER A 174 -10.65 2.35 8.61
N VAL A 175 -11.46 3.32 9.07
CA VAL A 175 -12.85 3.09 9.44
C VAL A 175 -13.68 2.92 8.17
N LEU A 176 -14.65 2.02 8.16
CA LEU A 176 -15.50 1.82 6.97
C LEU A 176 -16.34 3.05 6.64
N GLY A 177 -16.89 3.70 7.66
CA GLY A 177 -17.86 4.79 7.51
C GLY A 177 -19.20 4.33 6.95
N PRO A 178 -20.14 5.26 6.75
CA PRO A 178 -21.43 4.96 6.12
C PRO A 178 -21.27 4.24 4.79
N ASN A 179 -22.05 3.18 4.54
CA ASN A 179 -21.93 2.40 3.33
C ASN A 179 -23.21 1.62 3.01
N LYS A 180 -23.39 1.36 1.71
CA LYS A 180 -24.56 0.68 1.17
C LYS A 180 -24.82 -0.73 1.71
N TRP A 181 -23.79 -1.41 2.19
CA TRP A 181 -23.90 -2.79 2.66
C TRP A 181 -24.53 -2.85 4.04
N TYR A 182 -24.09 -1.99 4.94
CA TYR A 182 -24.71 -1.84 6.24
C TYR A 182 -26.17 -1.33 6.12
N ASP A 183 -26.42 -0.38 5.23
CA ASP A 183 -27.76 0.11 4.92
C ASP A 183 -28.68 -1.00 4.39
N ALA A 184 -28.10 -2.01 3.72
CA ALA A 184 -28.80 -3.21 3.27
C ALA A 184 -28.95 -4.30 4.36
N GLY A 185 -28.46 -4.06 5.58
CA GLY A 185 -28.57 -4.96 6.72
C GLY A 185 -27.40 -5.93 6.91
N ASP A 186 -26.27 -5.71 6.25
CA ASP A 186 -25.08 -6.55 6.44
C ASP A 186 -24.18 -5.99 7.56
N GLU A 187 -24.32 -6.56 8.75
CA GLU A 187 -23.61 -6.15 9.98
C GLU A 187 -22.07 -6.30 9.89
N ARG A 188 -21.55 -7.08 8.94
CA ARG A 188 -20.11 -7.19 8.71
C ARG A 188 -19.50 -5.84 8.38
N PHE A 189 -20.27 -4.96 7.76
CA PHE A 189 -19.86 -3.65 7.27
C PHE A 189 -20.35 -2.49 8.13
N HIS A 190 -20.56 -2.72 9.44
CA HIS A 190 -20.94 -1.64 10.36
C HIS A 190 -20.00 -0.44 10.20
N PRO A 191 -20.49 0.80 10.14
CA PRO A 191 -19.68 1.99 9.87
C PRO A 191 -18.46 2.19 10.76
N ASP A 192 -18.52 1.77 12.01
CA ASP A 192 -17.41 1.90 12.97
C ASP A 192 -16.38 0.79 12.84
N ASN A 193 -16.65 -0.26 12.05
CA ASN A 193 -15.71 -1.34 11.84
C ASN A 193 -14.45 -0.84 11.12
N ILE A 194 -13.34 -1.52 11.35
CA ILE A 194 -12.03 -1.11 10.87
C ILE A 194 -11.54 -2.12 9.84
N ILE A 195 -11.20 -1.66 8.63
CA ILE A 195 -10.51 -2.45 7.63
C ILE A 195 -9.01 -2.26 7.75
N VAL A 196 -8.27 -3.35 7.65
CA VAL A 196 -6.80 -3.38 7.69
C VAL A 196 -6.25 -4.33 6.64
N ASP A 197 -4.98 -4.14 6.26
CA ASP A 197 -4.26 -5.11 5.45
C ASP A 197 -2.97 -5.61 6.13
N GLY A 198 -2.82 -6.91 6.19
CA GLY A 198 -1.62 -7.60 6.66
C GLY A 198 -0.75 -7.99 5.48
N ARG A 199 0.29 -7.19 5.22
CA ARG A 199 1.17 -7.31 4.06
C ARG A 199 1.86 -8.66 3.97
N GLU A 200 2.46 -9.12 5.09
CA GLU A 200 3.25 -10.34 5.10
C GLU A 200 2.38 -11.60 5.04
N ALA A 201 1.12 -11.49 5.42
CA ALA A 201 0.14 -12.56 5.38
C ALA A 201 -0.73 -12.56 4.10
N ASN A 202 -0.59 -11.56 3.23
CA ASN A 202 -1.47 -11.40 2.05
C ASN A 202 -2.95 -11.43 2.42
N ILE A 203 -3.33 -10.76 3.49
CA ILE A 203 -4.69 -10.75 4.02
C ILE A 203 -5.24 -9.33 4.15
N ILE A 204 -6.48 -9.14 3.77
CA ILE A 204 -7.28 -7.95 4.06
C ILE A 204 -8.44 -8.41 4.93
N PHE A 205 -8.72 -7.71 6.03
CA PHE A 205 -9.83 -8.08 6.89
C PHE A 205 -10.49 -6.89 7.57
N ILE A 206 -11.72 -7.11 8.02
CA ILE A 206 -12.53 -6.13 8.75
C ILE A 206 -12.72 -6.61 10.18
N ILE A 207 -12.41 -5.72 11.11
CA ILE A 207 -12.56 -5.92 12.55
C ILE A 207 -13.86 -5.27 13.00
N SER A 208 -14.72 -6.01 13.66
CA SER A 208 -15.85 -5.44 14.39
C SER A 208 -15.35 -4.66 15.60
N LYS A 209 -15.49 -3.36 15.60
CA LYS A 209 -15.08 -2.53 16.73
C LYS A 209 -15.81 -2.90 18.02
N ALA A 210 -17.08 -3.31 17.92
CA ALA A 210 -17.89 -3.68 19.07
C ALA A 210 -17.47 -5.00 19.73
N THR A 211 -16.95 -5.97 18.95
CA THR A 211 -16.64 -7.31 19.47
C THR A 211 -15.15 -7.67 19.41
N GLY A 212 -14.35 -6.89 18.72
CA GLY A 212 -12.94 -7.20 18.42
C GLY A 212 -12.74 -8.31 17.38
N LYS A 213 -13.79 -8.99 16.91
CA LYS A 213 -13.68 -10.14 16.01
C LYS A 213 -13.54 -9.74 14.56
N ILE A 214 -12.87 -10.59 13.78
CA ILE A 214 -12.80 -10.46 12.33
C ILE A 214 -14.16 -10.88 11.74
N THR A 215 -14.84 -9.95 11.06
CA THR A 215 -16.19 -10.15 10.49
C THR A 215 -16.18 -10.43 9.00
N TRP A 216 -15.14 -10.00 8.29
CA TRP A 216 -14.94 -10.22 6.86
C TRP A 216 -13.44 -10.34 6.56
N LYS A 217 -13.07 -11.13 5.56
CA LYS A 217 -11.68 -11.23 5.11
C LYS A 217 -11.56 -11.68 3.67
N LEU A 218 -10.43 -11.32 3.05
CA LEU A 218 -9.93 -11.83 1.77
C LEU A 218 -8.48 -12.26 1.96
N GLY A 219 -8.17 -13.53 1.69
CA GLY A 219 -6.92 -14.16 2.07
C GLY A 219 -6.96 -14.72 3.51
N PRO A 220 -5.84 -15.22 4.05
CA PRO A 220 -4.56 -15.48 3.39
C PRO A 220 -4.60 -16.71 2.44
N ASP A 221 -5.69 -17.46 2.45
CA ASP A 221 -5.92 -18.61 1.59
C ASP A 221 -6.85 -18.22 0.42
N TYR A 222 -6.27 -17.98 -0.74
CA TYR A 222 -7.02 -17.61 -1.95
C TYR A 222 -7.58 -18.82 -2.70
N ASP A 223 -7.25 -20.04 -2.29
CA ASP A 223 -7.77 -21.28 -2.87
C ASP A 223 -9.01 -21.82 -2.14
N ASN A 224 -9.41 -21.18 -1.04
CA ASN A 224 -10.49 -21.64 -0.16
C ASN A 224 -11.89 -21.45 -0.76
N SER A 225 -12.06 -20.61 -1.76
CA SER A 225 -13.33 -20.42 -2.47
C SER A 225 -13.12 -20.09 -3.95
N PRO A 226 -14.12 -20.41 -4.81
CA PRO A 226 -14.07 -20.03 -6.22
C PRO A 226 -13.92 -18.52 -6.45
N GLU A 227 -14.56 -17.71 -5.59
CA GLU A 227 -14.55 -16.26 -5.67
C GLU A 227 -13.16 -15.70 -5.33
N ALA A 228 -12.55 -16.13 -4.22
CA ALA A 228 -11.21 -15.73 -3.85
C ALA A 228 -10.19 -16.15 -4.92
N LYS A 229 -10.35 -17.36 -5.45
CA LYS A 229 -9.52 -17.85 -6.56
C LYS A 229 -9.66 -17.03 -7.83
N ALA A 230 -10.87 -16.55 -8.14
CA ALA A 230 -11.12 -15.69 -9.30
C ALA A 230 -10.51 -14.30 -9.15
N ILE A 231 -10.46 -13.73 -7.93
CA ILE A 231 -9.73 -12.49 -7.63
C ILE A 231 -8.21 -12.72 -7.83
N GLY A 232 -7.75 -13.91 -7.48
CA GLY A 232 -6.34 -14.27 -7.52
C GLY A 232 -5.56 -13.66 -6.35
N TRP A 233 -4.36 -14.16 -6.14
CA TRP A 233 -3.49 -13.74 -5.06
C TRP A 233 -3.24 -12.23 -5.05
N ILE A 234 -3.58 -11.58 -3.96
CA ILE A 234 -3.17 -10.22 -3.62
C ILE A 234 -1.88 -10.37 -2.80
N ILE A 235 -0.80 -9.75 -3.26
CA ILE A 235 0.55 -10.05 -2.75
C ILE A 235 1.23 -8.79 -2.23
N GLY A 236 1.55 -8.79 -0.95
CA GLY A 236 2.31 -7.71 -0.32
C GLY A 236 1.63 -6.34 -0.41
N GLN A 237 0.30 -6.35 -0.38
CA GLN A 237 -0.57 -5.22 -0.67
C GLN A 237 -0.38 -4.04 0.29
N HIS A 238 -0.88 -2.87 -0.15
CA HIS A 238 -0.92 -1.65 0.64
C HIS A 238 -2.24 -0.91 0.45
N HIS A 239 -2.60 -0.13 1.48
CA HIS A 239 -3.67 0.85 1.47
C HIS A 239 -5.05 0.28 1.12
N ALA A 240 -5.36 -0.94 1.60
CA ALA A 240 -6.72 -1.46 1.48
C ALA A 240 -7.69 -0.62 2.31
N HIS A 241 -8.75 -0.15 1.68
CA HIS A 241 -9.79 0.66 2.34
C HIS A 241 -11.14 0.52 1.62
N MET A 242 -12.22 0.82 2.33
CA MET A 242 -13.53 0.96 1.70
C MET A 242 -13.66 2.34 1.06
N ILE A 243 -14.06 2.41 -0.20
CA ILE A 243 -14.33 3.68 -0.88
C ILE A 243 -15.47 4.39 -0.15
N PRO A 244 -15.28 5.65 0.29
CA PRO A 244 -16.34 6.43 0.94
C PRO A 244 -17.64 6.48 0.14
N HIS A 245 -18.76 6.38 0.82
CA HIS A 245 -20.10 6.28 0.18
C HIS A 245 -20.45 7.45 -0.75
N THR A 246 -19.84 8.61 -0.55
CA THR A 246 -20.07 9.81 -1.37
C THR A 246 -19.23 9.83 -2.67
N LEU A 247 -18.39 8.84 -2.87
CA LEU A 247 -17.55 8.71 -4.06
C LEU A 247 -18.07 7.61 -4.99
N PRO A 248 -17.80 7.71 -6.30
CA PRO A 248 -18.09 6.63 -7.24
C PRO A 248 -17.44 5.31 -6.82
N GLY A 249 -18.19 4.22 -6.82
CA GLY A 249 -17.78 2.93 -6.29
C GLY A 249 -17.93 2.78 -4.77
N GLY A 250 -18.57 3.75 -4.10
CA GLY A 250 -18.77 3.75 -2.64
C GLY A 250 -19.22 2.42 -2.08
N GLY A 251 -18.56 1.95 -1.01
CA GLY A 251 -18.77 0.66 -0.38
C GLY A 251 -17.93 -0.50 -0.96
N ASN A 252 -17.31 -0.33 -2.12
CA ASN A 252 -16.34 -1.32 -2.61
C ASN A 252 -14.98 -1.15 -1.91
N ILE A 253 -14.18 -2.21 -1.88
CA ILE A 253 -12.82 -2.16 -1.35
C ILE A 253 -11.85 -1.82 -2.47
N LEU A 254 -11.01 -0.81 -2.23
CA LEU A 254 -9.92 -0.44 -3.12
C LEU A 254 -8.59 -0.86 -2.49
N VAL A 255 -7.71 -1.50 -3.26
CA VAL A 255 -6.41 -2.00 -2.78
C VAL A 255 -5.32 -1.89 -3.83
N PHE A 256 -4.11 -1.50 -3.41
CA PHE A 256 -2.90 -1.59 -4.21
C PHE A 256 -2.24 -2.96 -3.96
N ASP A 257 -2.37 -3.86 -4.91
CA ASP A 257 -1.76 -5.17 -4.90
C ASP A 257 -0.36 -5.07 -5.52
N ASN A 258 0.64 -4.97 -4.67
CA ASN A 258 2.01 -4.68 -5.08
C ASN A 258 2.63 -5.78 -5.96
N GLY A 259 2.30 -7.05 -5.71
CA GLY A 259 2.94 -8.18 -6.38
C GLY A 259 4.35 -8.48 -5.85
N GLY A 260 4.86 -7.62 -4.95
CA GLY A 260 6.19 -7.76 -4.35
C GLY A 260 6.26 -8.82 -3.25
N TRP A 261 7.12 -8.59 -2.28
CA TRP A 261 7.30 -9.55 -1.20
C TRP A 261 6.08 -9.60 -0.29
N GLY A 262 5.61 -10.80 -0.05
CA GLY A 262 4.54 -11.06 0.87
C GLY A 262 4.16 -12.52 0.86
N GLY A 263 3.53 -12.98 1.94
CA GLY A 263 2.97 -14.30 2.02
C GLY A 263 3.89 -15.38 2.54
N TYR A 264 3.30 -16.15 3.41
CA TYR A 264 3.94 -17.33 4.00
C TYR A 264 3.55 -18.63 3.30
N ASP A 265 2.70 -18.56 2.26
CA ASP A 265 1.96 -19.74 1.83
C ASP A 265 2.37 -20.34 0.48
N VAL A 266 2.69 -19.57 -0.53
CA VAL A 266 3.04 -20.15 -1.83
C VAL A 266 4.53 -20.45 -1.87
N PRO A 267 4.95 -21.73 -1.90
CA PRO A 267 6.36 -22.06 -2.01
C PRO A 267 6.94 -21.46 -3.27
N ASN A 268 7.91 -20.57 -3.10
CA ASN A 268 8.75 -20.13 -4.20
C ASN A 268 10.00 -21.03 -4.23
N PRO A 269 10.26 -21.75 -5.32
CA PRO A 269 11.47 -22.57 -5.44
C PRO A 269 12.78 -21.79 -5.21
N GLY A 270 12.78 -20.48 -5.46
CA GLY A 270 13.90 -19.58 -5.16
C GLY A 270 14.00 -19.16 -3.70
N ALA A 271 13.03 -19.52 -2.86
CA ALA A 271 13.02 -19.25 -1.43
C ALA A 271 12.78 -20.53 -0.64
N PRO A 272 13.76 -21.46 -0.56
CA PRO A 272 13.58 -22.79 0.01
C PRO A 272 13.26 -22.78 1.51
N THR A 273 13.46 -21.67 2.20
CA THR A 273 13.06 -21.49 3.59
C THR A 273 11.55 -21.22 3.75
N GLY A 274 10.83 -20.95 2.67
CA GLY A 274 9.40 -20.65 2.69
C GLY A 274 9.01 -19.31 3.36
N VAL A 275 9.98 -18.45 3.65
CA VAL A 275 9.73 -17.20 4.39
C VAL A 275 9.10 -16.12 3.51
N LYS A 276 9.44 -16.13 2.22
CA LYS A 276 8.90 -15.21 1.21
C LYS A 276 8.41 -16.04 0.02
N ALA A 277 7.14 -16.37 0.04
CA ALA A 277 6.64 -17.42 -0.83
C ALA A 277 6.06 -16.90 -2.14
N ALA A 278 5.40 -15.74 -2.14
CA ALA A 278 4.72 -15.22 -3.33
C ALA A 278 5.41 -13.96 -3.86
N LEU A 279 5.63 -13.94 -5.16
CA LEU A 279 6.20 -12.81 -5.89
C LEU A 279 5.60 -12.77 -7.29
N ARG A 280 5.22 -11.57 -7.70
CA ARG A 280 4.80 -11.25 -9.06
C ARG A 280 5.54 -9.98 -9.46
N ASP A 281 5.94 -9.86 -10.71
CA ASP A 281 6.76 -8.79 -11.26
C ASP A 281 5.96 -7.61 -11.82
N TYR A 282 4.71 -7.48 -11.38
CA TYR A 282 3.84 -6.35 -11.69
C TYR A 282 2.85 -6.08 -10.57
N SER A 283 2.34 -4.86 -10.53
CA SER A 283 1.32 -4.42 -9.58
C SER A 283 -0.07 -4.39 -10.21
N ARG A 284 -1.08 -4.38 -9.35
CA ARG A 284 -2.49 -4.18 -9.73
C ARG A 284 -3.13 -3.18 -8.77
N VAL A 285 -4.01 -2.33 -9.27
CA VAL A 285 -5.00 -1.62 -8.45
C VAL A 285 -6.32 -2.31 -8.66
N LEU A 286 -6.96 -2.75 -7.59
CA LEU A 286 -8.20 -3.52 -7.65
C LEU A 286 -9.30 -2.80 -6.88
N GLU A 287 -10.48 -2.69 -7.50
CA GLU A 287 -11.73 -2.37 -6.83
C GLU A 287 -12.55 -3.65 -6.74
N ILE A 288 -12.90 -4.04 -5.51
CA ILE A 288 -13.53 -5.31 -5.19
C ILE A 288 -14.89 -5.05 -4.56
N ASP A 289 -15.94 -5.67 -5.09
CA ASP A 289 -17.22 -5.81 -4.40
C ASP A 289 -17.03 -6.82 -3.25
N PRO A 290 -17.13 -6.38 -1.97
CA PRO A 290 -16.81 -7.25 -0.85
C PRO A 290 -17.89 -8.28 -0.52
N VAL A 291 -19.11 -8.10 -1.04
CA VAL A 291 -20.22 -9.05 -0.86
C VAL A 291 -20.23 -10.09 -1.97
N ALA A 292 -20.12 -9.65 -3.21
CA ALA A 292 -20.04 -10.56 -4.36
C ALA A 292 -18.64 -11.20 -4.51
N MET A 293 -17.65 -10.74 -3.75
CA MET A 293 -16.26 -11.20 -3.83
C MET A 293 -15.74 -11.24 -5.25
N LYS A 294 -15.83 -10.11 -5.96
CA LYS A 294 -15.39 -10.00 -7.35
C LYS A 294 -14.76 -8.65 -7.66
N ILE A 295 -13.81 -8.65 -8.58
CA ILE A 295 -13.22 -7.43 -9.12
C ILE A 295 -14.29 -6.74 -9.99
N VAL A 296 -14.56 -5.46 -9.72
CA VAL A 296 -15.50 -4.63 -10.49
C VAL A 296 -14.79 -3.58 -11.34
N TRP A 297 -13.57 -3.23 -10.99
CA TRP A 297 -12.65 -2.43 -11.77
C TRP A 297 -11.22 -2.78 -11.39
N GLN A 298 -10.30 -2.63 -12.32
CA GLN A 298 -8.88 -2.83 -12.08
C GLN A 298 -8.03 -1.92 -12.97
N TYR A 299 -6.79 -1.68 -12.54
CA TYR A 299 -5.72 -1.12 -13.36
C TYR A 299 -4.48 -2.00 -13.22
N THR A 300 -4.09 -2.63 -14.31
CA THR A 300 -2.95 -3.57 -14.39
C THR A 300 -2.06 -3.16 -15.56
N PRO A 301 -0.92 -3.83 -15.79
CA PRO A 301 -0.14 -3.60 -17.01
C PRO A 301 -0.97 -3.68 -18.31
N THR A 302 -1.97 -4.55 -18.36
CA THR A 302 -2.84 -4.68 -19.56
C THR A 302 -3.68 -3.42 -19.77
N GLU A 303 -4.35 -2.90 -18.73
CA GLU A 303 -5.11 -1.66 -18.80
C GLU A 303 -4.20 -0.44 -19.04
N ALA A 304 -2.96 -0.50 -18.59
CA ALA A 304 -1.93 0.49 -18.89
C ALA A 304 -1.44 0.45 -20.35
N GLY A 305 -1.90 -0.53 -21.14
CA GLY A 305 -1.51 -0.70 -22.55
C GLY A 305 -0.19 -1.40 -22.76
N PHE A 306 0.33 -2.08 -21.73
CA PHE A 306 1.57 -2.86 -21.83
C PHE A 306 1.29 -4.30 -22.27
N LEU A 307 2.22 -4.86 -23.03
CA LEU A 307 2.13 -6.24 -23.49
C LEU A 307 2.52 -7.19 -22.34
N ALA A 308 1.54 -7.87 -21.77
CA ALA A 308 1.81 -8.89 -20.74
C ALA A 308 2.19 -10.22 -21.42
N PRO A 309 3.17 -10.98 -20.89
CA PRO A 309 4.00 -10.68 -19.72
C PRO A 309 5.25 -9.83 -19.99
N MET A 310 5.55 -9.50 -21.24
CA MET A 310 6.84 -8.93 -21.69
C MET A 310 7.14 -7.58 -21.06
N ASP A 311 6.13 -6.71 -20.92
CA ASP A 311 6.24 -5.37 -20.40
C ASP A 311 5.55 -5.20 -19.03
N SER A 312 5.18 -6.29 -18.36
CA SER A 312 4.39 -6.24 -17.11
C SER A 312 5.09 -5.44 -16.01
N ASN A 313 6.40 -5.51 -15.96
CA ASN A 313 7.22 -4.79 -14.97
C ASN A 313 7.23 -3.26 -15.15
N ARG A 314 6.63 -2.73 -16.20
CA ARG A 314 6.49 -1.28 -16.43
C ARG A 314 5.40 -0.62 -15.57
N PHE A 315 4.56 -1.42 -14.92
CA PHE A 315 3.69 -0.97 -13.83
C PHE A 315 3.97 -1.87 -12.62
N TYR A 316 4.98 -1.48 -11.84
CA TYR A 316 5.43 -2.29 -10.72
C TYR A 316 6.00 -1.46 -9.56
N SER A 317 5.35 -1.53 -8.44
CA SER A 317 5.86 -1.01 -7.17
C SER A 317 5.83 -2.14 -6.13
N PRO A 318 6.96 -2.80 -5.84
CA PRO A 318 7.01 -4.01 -5.01
C PRO A 318 6.67 -3.78 -3.55
N PHE A 319 6.58 -2.54 -3.11
CA PHE A 319 6.25 -2.15 -1.73
C PHE A 319 5.71 -0.72 -1.71
N ILE A 320 5.20 -0.24 -0.56
CA ILE A 320 4.56 1.07 -0.43
C ILE A 320 3.42 1.26 -1.43
N SER A 321 3.10 2.50 -1.83
CA SER A 321 2.03 2.80 -2.78
C SER A 321 0.65 3.01 -2.16
N GLY A 322 -0.25 3.47 -2.98
CA GLY A 322 -1.63 3.68 -2.57
C GLY A 322 -2.47 4.25 -3.70
N MET A 323 -3.74 4.46 -3.41
CA MET A 323 -4.67 5.04 -4.36
C MET A 323 -5.76 5.82 -3.63
N GLN A 324 -6.38 6.71 -4.37
CA GLN A 324 -7.53 7.51 -3.91
C GLN A 324 -8.58 7.54 -5.01
N ARG A 325 -9.82 7.20 -4.68
CA ARG A 325 -10.96 7.49 -5.56
C ARG A 325 -11.29 8.98 -5.46
N LEU A 326 -11.40 9.63 -6.61
CA LEU A 326 -11.70 11.06 -6.72
C LEU A 326 -13.21 11.31 -6.96
N PRO A 327 -13.71 12.52 -6.62
CA PRO A 327 -15.12 12.86 -6.83
C PRO A 327 -15.60 12.79 -8.30
N ASN A 328 -14.69 12.98 -9.26
CA ASN A 328 -14.98 12.86 -10.69
C ASN A 328 -15.03 11.40 -11.19
N GLY A 329 -14.80 10.42 -10.32
CA GLY A 329 -14.77 8.99 -10.65
C GLY A 329 -13.40 8.47 -11.06
N ASN A 330 -12.43 9.35 -11.26
CA ASN A 330 -11.06 8.94 -11.55
C ASN A 330 -10.39 8.32 -10.32
N THR A 331 -9.32 7.60 -10.55
CA THR A 331 -8.48 7.04 -9.48
C THR A 331 -7.08 7.66 -9.54
N LEU A 332 -6.67 8.32 -8.46
CA LEU A 332 -5.28 8.75 -8.29
C LEU A 332 -4.49 7.53 -7.79
N ILE A 333 -3.43 7.19 -8.49
CA ILE A 333 -2.57 6.03 -8.19
C ILE A 333 -1.17 6.54 -7.84
N THR A 334 -0.64 6.08 -6.72
CA THR A 334 0.75 6.31 -6.32
C THR A 334 1.54 5.03 -6.61
N GLU A 335 2.37 5.04 -7.62
CA GLU A 335 3.38 4.02 -7.90
C GLU A 335 4.64 4.39 -7.12
N GLY A 336 4.66 3.97 -5.86
CA GLY A 336 5.48 4.62 -4.83
C GLY A 336 6.98 4.37 -4.97
N SER A 337 7.42 3.19 -5.43
CA SER A 337 8.84 2.86 -5.56
C SER A 337 9.57 3.80 -6.53
N ASP A 338 8.89 4.26 -7.56
CA ASP A 338 9.43 5.12 -8.60
C ASP A 338 9.09 6.60 -8.39
N GLY A 339 8.32 6.90 -7.32
CA GLY A 339 7.87 8.25 -7.02
C GLY A 339 6.91 8.82 -8.05
N ARG A 340 6.23 7.96 -8.78
CA ARG A 340 5.24 8.32 -9.80
C ARG A 340 3.85 8.39 -9.18
N VAL A 341 3.12 9.47 -9.47
CA VAL A 341 1.72 9.64 -9.09
C VAL A 341 0.94 10.01 -10.35
N PHE A 342 -0.13 9.30 -10.62
CA PHE A 342 -0.90 9.56 -11.83
C PHE A 342 -2.40 9.34 -11.60
N GLU A 343 -3.23 10.03 -12.37
CA GLU A 343 -4.68 9.94 -12.33
C GLU A 343 -5.19 9.24 -13.58
N VAL A 344 -6.01 8.20 -13.38
CA VAL A 344 -6.64 7.46 -14.47
C VAL A 344 -8.15 7.60 -14.42
N THR A 345 -8.76 7.70 -15.59
CA THR A 345 -10.21 7.67 -15.77
C THR A 345 -10.75 6.24 -15.56
N PRO A 346 -12.09 6.06 -15.40
CA PRO A 346 -12.68 4.73 -15.32
C PRO A 346 -12.39 3.86 -16.56
N ASP A 347 -12.15 4.44 -17.73
CA ASP A 347 -11.74 3.77 -18.96
C ASP A 347 -10.22 3.71 -19.16
N HIS A 348 -9.45 3.84 -18.05
CA HIS A 348 -8.01 3.61 -17.94
C HIS A 348 -7.10 4.63 -18.64
N LYS A 349 -7.61 5.80 -19.04
CA LYS A 349 -6.78 6.85 -19.64
C LYS A 349 -6.07 7.64 -18.55
N ILE A 350 -4.77 7.82 -18.70
CA ILE A 350 -4.00 8.74 -17.86
C ILE A 350 -4.36 10.16 -18.27
N VAL A 351 -4.86 10.96 -17.31
CA VAL A 351 -5.24 12.37 -17.51
C VAL A 351 -4.38 13.35 -16.73
N TRP A 352 -3.59 12.85 -15.80
CA TRP A 352 -2.61 13.65 -15.05
C TRP A 352 -1.49 12.72 -14.56
N GLU A 353 -0.27 13.26 -14.52
CA GLU A 353 0.90 12.51 -14.09
C GLU A 353 1.94 13.44 -13.46
N PHE A 354 2.58 12.95 -12.43
CA PHE A 354 3.67 13.60 -11.73
C PHE A 354 4.72 12.57 -11.33
N VAL A 355 5.98 12.91 -11.53
CA VAL A 355 7.11 12.12 -11.01
C VAL A 355 7.88 12.98 -10.03
N SER A 356 8.07 12.47 -8.80
CA SER A 356 8.78 13.18 -7.74
C SER A 356 10.25 13.44 -8.15
N PRO A 357 10.69 14.69 -8.21
CA PRO A 357 12.08 15.01 -8.48
C PRO A 357 12.98 14.87 -7.24
N TYR A 358 12.37 14.66 -6.07
CA TYR A 358 13.10 14.65 -4.81
C TYR A 358 13.61 13.25 -4.49
N LYS A 359 14.88 13.14 -4.15
CA LYS A 359 15.52 11.89 -3.74
C LYS A 359 15.82 11.90 -2.26
N GLY A 360 15.67 10.75 -1.62
CA GLY A 360 16.01 10.57 -0.23
C GLY A 360 17.53 10.75 0.00
N LYS A 361 17.87 11.33 1.14
CA LYS A 361 19.29 11.58 1.50
C LYS A 361 20.07 10.28 1.71
N PHE A 362 19.45 9.28 2.29
CA PHE A 362 20.10 8.01 2.66
C PHE A 362 19.84 6.90 1.64
N VAL A 363 18.72 6.95 0.98
CA VAL A 363 18.38 6.07 -0.15
C VAL A 363 18.14 7.00 -1.33
N PRO A 364 19.01 7.01 -2.33
CA PRO A 364 18.94 7.97 -3.45
C PRO A 364 17.83 7.59 -4.45
N MET A 365 16.66 7.28 -3.94
CA MET A 365 15.46 6.95 -4.69
C MET A 365 14.42 8.05 -4.46
N ASN A 366 13.58 8.29 -5.44
CA ASN A 366 12.50 9.28 -5.40
C ASN A 366 11.18 8.71 -4.86
N MET A 367 11.26 7.73 -3.97
CA MET A 367 10.10 7.05 -3.38
C MET A 367 9.07 8.01 -2.81
N THR A 368 7.80 7.71 -3.07
CA THR A 368 6.64 8.38 -2.48
C THR A 368 5.80 7.33 -1.77
N TYR A 369 5.62 7.47 -0.46
CA TYR A 369 4.87 6.47 0.31
C TYR A 369 3.40 6.39 -0.14
N ARG A 370 2.68 7.51 -0.07
CA ARG A 370 1.34 7.72 -0.59
C ARG A 370 1.16 9.18 -0.97
N ALA A 371 0.37 9.46 -1.99
CA ALA A 371 -0.03 10.80 -2.37
C ALA A 371 -1.55 10.93 -2.27
N TYR A 372 -1.99 12.09 -1.82
CA TYR A 372 -3.40 12.42 -1.70
C TYR A 372 -3.71 13.75 -2.38
N ARG A 373 -4.86 13.80 -3.03
CA ARG A 373 -5.41 15.05 -3.54
C ARG A 373 -6.44 15.56 -2.54
N VAL A 374 -6.26 16.81 -2.12
CA VAL A 374 -7.17 17.51 -1.21
C VAL A 374 -7.71 18.76 -1.88
N PRO A 375 -8.90 19.27 -1.49
CA PRO A 375 -9.42 20.51 -2.04
C PRO A 375 -8.57 21.70 -1.56
N TYR A 376 -8.47 22.74 -2.39
CA TYR A 376 -7.69 23.93 -2.07
C TYR A 376 -8.21 24.66 -0.81
N GLU A 377 -9.51 24.54 -0.56
CA GLU A 377 -10.17 25.12 0.61
C GLU A 377 -9.66 24.54 1.94
N TRP A 378 -9.05 23.35 1.89
CA TRP A 378 -8.41 22.76 3.08
C TRP A 378 -7.09 23.46 3.44
N VAL A 379 -6.49 24.18 2.49
CA VAL A 379 -5.21 24.86 2.69
C VAL A 379 -5.37 26.35 2.35
N PRO A 380 -6.11 27.11 3.17
CA PRO A 380 -6.42 28.53 2.88
C PRO A 380 -5.19 29.43 2.87
N GLN A 381 -4.07 28.97 3.38
CA GLN A 381 -2.79 29.69 3.38
C GLN A 381 -2.13 29.73 1.99
N VAL A 382 -2.57 28.89 1.07
CA VAL A 382 -2.04 28.83 -0.29
C VAL A 382 -3.09 29.37 -1.26
N ALA A 383 -2.71 30.34 -2.08
CA ALA A 383 -3.59 30.84 -3.12
C ALA A 383 -3.94 29.69 -4.09
N LYS A 384 -5.23 29.59 -4.43
CA LYS A 384 -5.65 28.62 -5.45
C LYS A 384 -4.94 28.94 -6.77
N PRO A 385 -4.16 28.01 -7.33
CA PRO A 385 -3.49 28.24 -8.59
C PRO A 385 -4.50 28.30 -9.74
N VAL A 386 -4.13 28.98 -10.81
CA VAL A 386 -4.85 28.89 -12.08
C VAL A 386 -4.40 27.56 -12.72
N GLU A 387 -5.33 26.62 -12.82
CA GLU A 387 -5.07 25.36 -13.51
C GLU A 387 -5.01 25.61 -15.02
N THR A 388 -3.89 25.22 -15.63
CA THR A 388 -3.67 25.34 -17.08
C THR A 388 -3.42 23.94 -17.62
N ALA A 389 -4.18 23.56 -18.64
CA ALA A 389 -3.92 22.32 -19.36
C ALA A 389 -2.52 22.40 -19.99
N ILE A 390 -1.76 21.34 -19.79
CA ILE A 390 -0.45 21.17 -20.43
C ILE A 390 -0.65 20.22 -21.60
N GLU A 391 -0.32 20.70 -22.81
CA GLU A 391 -0.28 19.81 -23.96
C GLU A 391 0.76 18.73 -23.73
N PRO A 392 0.42 17.45 -23.95
CA PRO A 392 1.37 16.37 -23.84
C PRO A 392 2.58 16.63 -24.73
N LEU A 393 3.78 16.34 -24.22
CA LEU A 393 4.99 16.39 -25.02
C LEU A 393 4.87 15.38 -26.17
N ASP A 394 5.09 15.85 -27.39
CA ASP A 394 5.23 14.93 -28.53
C ASP A 394 6.54 14.15 -28.42
N VAL A 395 6.46 13.00 -27.77
CA VAL A 395 7.61 12.10 -27.57
C VAL A 395 8.04 11.40 -28.86
N SER A 396 7.22 11.48 -29.94
CA SER A 396 7.58 10.92 -31.23
C SER A 396 8.78 11.65 -31.86
N THR A 397 8.99 12.91 -31.47
CA THR A 397 10.12 13.73 -31.90
C THR A 397 11.30 13.70 -30.92
N PHE A 398 11.14 13.04 -29.74
CA PHE A 398 12.20 12.95 -28.72
C PHE A 398 13.42 12.21 -29.27
N ARG A 399 14.59 12.79 -29.07
CA ARG A 399 15.84 12.22 -29.57
C ARG A 399 16.95 12.35 -28.53
N VAL A 400 17.73 11.30 -28.40
CA VAL A 400 19.01 11.38 -27.71
C VAL A 400 20.01 12.17 -28.56
N PRO A 401 20.89 12.98 -27.94
CA PRO A 401 21.93 13.67 -28.68
C PRO A 401 22.73 12.72 -29.58
N GLY A 402 22.87 13.07 -30.86
CA GLY A 402 23.55 12.24 -31.86
C GLY A 402 22.69 11.20 -32.55
N ALA A 403 21.42 11.03 -32.15
CA ALA A 403 20.52 10.14 -32.87
C ALA A 403 20.17 10.71 -34.27
N ALA A 404 19.96 9.79 -35.22
CA ALA A 404 19.56 10.16 -36.58
C ALA A 404 18.25 10.95 -36.59
N ALA A 405 18.05 11.85 -37.54
CA ALA A 405 16.83 12.62 -37.71
C ALA A 405 15.60 11.73 -37.90
N PHE A 406 14.46 12.18 -37.35
CA PHE A 406 13.19 11.45 -37.53
C PHE A 406 12.85 11.39 -39.03
N GLY A 407 12.67 10.24 -39.55
CA GLY A 407 12.55 10.01 -41.01
C GLY A 407 13.77 9.36 -41.64
N ASP A 408 14.96 9.57 -41.07
CA ASP A 408 16.21 8.89 -41.51
C ASP A 408 16.47 7.56 -40.75
N ARG A 409 15.61 7.25 -39.79
CA ARG A 409 15.72 6.03 -38.98
C ARG A 409 15.42 4.75 -39.77
N ALA A 410 14.94 4.85 -40.96
CA ALA A 410 14.44 3.72 -41.71
C ALA A 410 15.37 3.33 -42.87
N LYS A 411 16.65 3.61 -42.77
CA LYS A 411 17.54 2.79 -43.57
C LYS A 411 17.63 1.43 -42.87
N GLU A 412 16.85 0.47 -43.36
CA GLU A 412 17.11 -0.91 -43.06
C GLU A 412 18.57 -1.18 -43.38
N VAL A 413 19.32 -1.48 -42.37
CA VAL A 413 20.68 -2.01 -42.56
C VAL A 413 20.50 -3.50 -42.69
N SER A 414 20.50 -4.00 -43.91
CA SER A 414 20.60 -5.42 -44.16
C SER A 414 22.01 -5.86 -43.71
N VAL A 415 22.06 -6.74 -42.74
CA VAL A 415 23.30 -7.43 -42.40
C VAL A 415 23.45 -8.57 -43.42
N GLU A 416 24.51 -8.53 -44.18
CA GLU A 416 24.81 -9.57 -45.18
C GLU A 416 24.87 -10.94 -44.48
N GLY A 417 24.12 -11.94 -44.99
CA GLY A 417 24.03 -13.26 -44.38
C GLY A 417 22.93 -13.47 -43.32
N CYS A 418 22.13 -12.45 -43.00
CA CYS A 418 20.98 -12.61 -42.10
C CYS A 418 19.65 -12.50 -42.88
N VAL A 419 18.83 -13.52 -42.79
CA VAL A 419 17.45 -13.47 -43.28
C VAL A 419 16.51 -13.27 -42.11
N PRO A 420 15.61 -12.25 -42.13
CA PRO A 420 14.60 -12.12 -41.11
C PRO A 420 13.75 -13.38 -41.04
N TYR A 421 13.62 -13.96 -39.86
CA TYR A 421 12.73 -15.10 -39.64
C TYR A 421 11.27 -14.62 -39.67
N GLU A 422 10.60 -14.94 -40.77
CA GLU A 422 9.15 -14.69 -40.87
C GLU A 422 8.39 -15.76 -40.09
N GLY A 423 7.90 -15.41 -38.88
CA GLY A 423 6.93 -16.28 -38.21
C GLY A 423 7.06 -16.45 -36.70
N SER A 424 7.92 -15.72 -36.02
CA SER A 424 7.94 -15.72 -34.55
C SER A 424 7.89 -14.30 -33.99
N ASN A 425 6.84 -14.00 -33.23
CA ASN A 425 6.72 -12.77 -32.47
C ASN A 425 7.52 -12.81 -31.16
N ALA A 426 8.32 -13.81 -30.95
CA ALA A 426 9.10 -14.01 -29.74
C ALA A 426 10.59 -13.90 -30.08
N LEU A 427 11.20 -12.81 -29.57
CA LEU A 427 12.65 -12.58 -29.59
C LEU A 427 13.28 -12.57 -31.02
N CYS A 428 14.05 -11.53 -31.26
CA CYS A 428 14.85 -11.41 -32.50
C CYS A 428 15.76 -12.63 -32.69
N VAL A 429 15.29 -13.62 -33.43
CA VAL A 429 16.12 -14.72 -33.89
C VAL A 429 16.44 -14.43 -35.33
N ALA A 430 17.65 -14.00 -35.59
CA ALA A 430 18.20 -14.03 -36.94
C ALA A 430 18.74 -15.42 -37.19
N SER A 431 18.22 -16.12 -38.21
CA SER A 431 18.85 -17.32 -38.70
C SER A 431 19.93 -16.90 -39.70
N VAL A 432 21.13 -17.35 -39.46
CA VAL A 432 22.22 -17.25 -40.44
C VAL A 432 22.02 -18.42 -41.44
N GLU A 433 21.75 -18.13 -42.69
CA GLU A 433 21.81 -19.17 -43.69
C GLU A 433 23.28 -19.68 -43.83
N ASP A 434 23.44 -20.97 -43.72
CA ASP A 434 24.73 -21.57 -43.92
C ASP A 434 25.11 -21.39 -45.42
N PRO A 435 26.29 -20.78 -45.73
CA PRO A 435 26.69 -20.56 -47.11
C PRO A 435 26.92 -21.83 -47.92
N GLU A 436 26.92 -22.99 -47.27
CA GLU A 436 27.14 -24.29 -47.93
C GLU A 436 25.87 -24.93 -48.46
N ASP A 437 24.66 -24.33 -48.22
CA ASP A 437 23.37 -24.84 -48.69
C ASP A 437 22.92 -24.22 -50.05
N LYS A 438 23.85 -23.64 -50.83
CA LYS A 438 23.59 -23.16 -52.19
C LYS A 438 24.34 -23.95 -53.23
#